data_88a68c9ca5b54918809d0aa073479543
#
_entry.id   88a68c9ca5b54918809d0aa073479543
#
_cell.length_a   1.000
_cell.length_b   1.000
_cell.length_c   1.000
_cell.angle_alpha   90.00
_cell.angle_beta   90.00
_cell.angle_gamma   90.00
#
_symmetry.space_group_name_H-M   'P 1'
#
loop_
_entity.id
_entity.type
_entity.pdbx_description
1 polymer ?
#
loop_
_entity_poly.entity_id
_entity_poly.type
_entity_poly.pdbx_seq_one_letter_code
_entity_poly.pdbx_strand_id
1 'polypeptide(L)'
;MGKMKEEFMQMQEQQQQQQEQLITNKTNLKMKKVEKVEEATMVKETKEETLKRLFLAHGLVKDDVYKDKRGFVIITRTGIDKIVSSMNIQVAYEPVTMTKEWVVLRATASMRTGPGEHDVRNMMSFGEASDDNLMGGAKKFPVAMAEKRAMSRVVLKIAGFYEQ
;
A
#
# COMPACT_ATOMS: atom_id res chain seq x y z
N MET A 1 14.56 73.21 -3.31
CA MET A 1 13.36 72.31 -3.17
C MET A 1 13.59 70.89 -3.61
N GLY A 2 14.75 70.50 -4.19
CA GLY A 2 15.00 69.11 -4.63
C GLY A 2 15.37 68.13 -3.51
N LYS A 3 16.23 68.49 -2.57
CA LYS A 3 16.79 67.57 -1.56
C LYS A 3 15.74 66.94 -0.64
N MET A 4 14.73 67.69 -0.22
CA MET A 4 13.68 67.14 0.68
C MET A 4 12.77 66.11 -0.02
N LYS A 5 12.65 66.18 -1.34
CA LYS A 5 11.86 65.21 -2.12
C LYS A 5 12.61 63.92 -2.36
N GLU A 6 13.93 64.00 -2.52
CA GLU A 6 14.80 62.82 -2.60
C GLU A 6 14.89 62.06 -1.29
N GLU A 7 15.03 62.73 -0.15
CA GLU A 7 15.04 62.09 1.17
C GLU A 7 13.72 61.43 1.49
N PHE A 8 12.60 62.01 1.10
CA PHE A 8 11.27 61.40 1.29
C PHE A 8 11.09 60.12 0.44
N MET A 9 11.54 60.15 -0.80
CA MET A 9 11.51 58.98 -1.67
C MET A 9 12.40 57.85 -1.17
N GLN A 10 13.62 58.16 -0.71
CA GLN A 10 14.53 57.15 -0.11
C GLN A 10 13.93 56.53 1.19
N MET A 11 13.21 57.33 1.96
CA MET A 11 12.56 56.79 3.19
C MET A 11 11.37 55.89 2.83
N GLN A 12 10.62 56.19 1.77
CA GLN A 12 9.55 55.28 1.30
C GLN A 12 10.09 53.97 0.72
N GLU A 13 11.19 54.00 -0.05
CA GLU A 13 11.83 52.79 -0.54
C GLU A 13 12.37 51.91 0.59
N GLN A 14 13.00 52.51 1.61
CA GLN A 14 13.46 51.76 2.78
C GLN A 14 12.30 51.12 3.56
N GLN A 15 11.16 51.80 3.71
CA GLN A 15 10.00 51.22 4.34
C GLN A 15 9.39 50.06 3.54
N GLN A 16 9.36 50.18 2.20
CA GLN A 16 8.90 49.08 1.34
C GLN A 16 9.83 47.86 1.43
N GLN A 17 11.13 48.06 1.37
CA GLN A 17 12.11 46.96 1.50
C GLN A 17 12.03 46.27 2.87
N GLN A 18 11.79 47.02 3.96
CA GLN A 18 11.60 46.41 5.27
C GLN A 18 10.30 45.59 5.36
N GLN A 19 9.22 46.07 4.75
CA GLN A 19 7.96 45.32 4.71
C GLN A 19 8.08 44.01 3.87
N GLU A 20 8.75 44.05 2.72
CA GLU A 20 9.00 42.87 1.90
C GLU A 20 9.86 41.84 2.63
N GLN A 21 10.91 42.27 3.34
CA GLN A 21 11.72 41.38 4.16
C GLN A 21 10.94 40.74 5.29
N LEU A 22 10.04 41.48 5.93
CA LEU A 22 9.15 40.97 7.00
C LEU A 22 8.15 39.93 6.48
N ILE A 23 7.61 40.15 5.27
CA ILE A 23 6.69 39.19 4.61
C ILE A 23 7.45 37.92 4.22
N THR A 24 8.63 38.06 3.61
CA THR A 24 9.48 36.92 3.21
C THR A 24 9.90 36.09 4.44
N ASN A 25 10.30 36.73 5.51
CA ASN A 25 10.65 36.05 6.76
C ASN A 25 9.46 35.33 7.42
N LYS A 26 8.26 35.91 7.39
CA LYS A 26 7.04 35.27 7.90
C LYS A 26 6.65 34.06 7.06
N THR A 27 6.81 34.15 5.74
CA THR A 27 6.52 33.05 4.81
C THR A 27 7.51 31.89 4.99
N ASN A 28 8.81 32.18 5.10
CA ASN A 28 9.85 31.19 5.37
C ASN A 28 9.69 30.49 6.74
N LEU A 29 9.28 31.23 7.78
CA LEU A 29 8.98 30.66 9.09
C LEU A 29 7.75 29.74 9.05
N LYS A 30 6.75 30.09 8.23
CA LYS A 30 5.54 29.28 8.05
C LYS A 30 5.85 28.00 7.27
N MET A 31 6.68 28.08 6.22
CA MET A 31 7.15 26.90 5.45
C MET A 31 8.00 25.96 6.32
N LYS A 32 8.97 26.48 7.07
CA LYS A 32 9.77 25.66 8.01
C LYS A 32 8.95 25.03 9.13
N LYS A 33 7.83 25.65 9.54
CA LYS A 33 6.90 25.07 10.50
C LYS A 33 6.06 23.94 9.88
N VAL A 34 5.67 24.07 8.61
CA VAL A 34 4.95 23.05 7.86
C VAL A 34 5.87 21.84 7.58
N GLU A 35 7.10 22.07 7.11
CA GLU A 35 8.10 21.00 6.91
C GLU A 35 8.42 20.25 8.22
N LYS A 36 8.56 20.96 9.35
CA LYS A 36 8.77 20.29 10.65
C LYS A 36 7.56 19.51 11.16
N VAL A 37 6.36 19.93 10.79
CA VAL A 37 5.12 19.20 11.13
C VAL A 37 4.95 17.99 10.22
N GLU A 38 5.33 18.07 8.94
CA GLU A 38 5.34 16.91 8.02
C GLU A 38 6.44 15.90 8.39
N GLU A 39 7.61 16.35 8.79
CA GLU A 39 8.70 15.46 9.27
C GLU A 39 8.40 14.82 10.63
N ALA A 40 7.66 15.51 11.51
CA ALA A 40 7.20 14.98 12.81
C ALA A 40 5.98 14.05 12.69
N THR A 41 5.24 14.07 11.58
CA THR A 41 4.10 13.18 11.32
C THR A 41 4.49 11.89 10.58
N MET A 42 5.73 11.70 10.18
CA MET A 42 6.26 10.38 9.80
C MET A 42 6.61 9.56 11.05
N VAL A 43 5.65 9.41 11.96
CA VAL A 43 5.67 8.29 12.90
C VAL A 43 5.63 7.04 12.02
N LYS A 44 6.74 6.27 11.97
CA LYS A 44 6.74 4.98 11.28
C LYS A 44 5.66 4.13 11.92
N GLU A 45 4.56 3.96 11.19
CA GLU A 45 3.44 3.11 11.58
C GLU A 45 4.01 1.74 11.97
N THR A 46 3.66 1.24 13.12
CA THR A 46 4.11 -0.09 13.54
C THR A 46 3.46 -1.16 12.65
N LYS A 47 4.09 -2.33 12.54
CA LYS A 47 3.51 -3.45 11.77
C LYS A 47 2.08 -3.78 12.23
N GLU A 48 1.81 -3.70 13.51
CA GLU A 48 0.46 -3.95 14.04
C GLU A 48 -0.55 -2.88 13.63
N GLU A 49 -0.16 -1.62 13.65
CA GLU A 49 -1.03 -0.51 13.21
C GLU A 49 -1.32 -0.59 11.73
N THR A 50 -0.31 -0.88 10.90
CA THR A 50 -0.50 -1.09 9.47
C THR A 50 -1.42 -2.27 9.18
N LEU A 51 -1.24 -3.40 9.87
CA LEU A 51 -2.13 -4.55 9.73
C LEU A 51 -3.57 -4.20 10.15
N LYS A 52 -3.78 -3.53 11.27
CA LYS A 52 -5.11 -3.08 11.71
C LYS A 52 -5.76 -2.16 10.69
N ARG A 53 -5.00 -1.22 10.13
CA ARG A 53 -5.48 -0.32 9.08
C ARG A 53 -5.90 -1.07 7.83
N LEU A 54 -5.08 -2.02 7.35
CA LEU A 54 -5.42 -2.87 6.20
C LEU A 54 -6.67 -3.73 6.46
N PHE A 55 -6.79 -4.31 7.65
CA PHE A 55 -7.98 -5.05 8.03
C PHE A 55 -9.26 -4.22 7.94
N LEU A 56 -9.24 -3.01 8.50
CA LEU A 56 -10.38 -2.08 8.46
C LEU A 56 -10.67 -1.60 7.04
N ALA A 57 -9.63 -1.26 6.27
CA ALA A 57 -9.77 -0.77 4.91
C ALA A 57 -10.45 -1.78 3.97
N HIS A 58 -10.25 -3.08 4.20
CA HIS A 58 -10.85 -4.15 3.39
C HIS A 58 -12.10 -4.78 4.02
N GLY A 59 -12.61 -4.21 5.11
CA GLY A 59 -13.81 -4.71 5.78
C GLY A 59 -13.65 -6.12 6.34
N LEU A 60 -12.43 -6.51 6.74
CA LEU A 60 -12.17 -7.81 7.34
C LEU A 60 -12.70 -7.84 8.78
N VAL A 61 -13.29 -8.96 9.15
CA VAL A 61 -13.82 -9.22 10.48
C VAL A 61 -13.08 -10.41 11.11
N LYS A 62 -13.36 -10.68 12.39
CA LYS A 62 -12.70 -11.74 13.14
C LYS A 62 -12.81 -13.13 12.48
N ASP A 63 -13.93 -13.40 11.80
CA ASP A 63 -14.17 -14.68 11.13
C ASP A 63 -13.41 -14.82 9.79
N ASP A 64 -12.84 -13.72 9.28
CA ASP A 64 -12.00 -13.73 8.08
C ASP A 64 -10.55 -14.11 8.38
N VAL A 65 -10.22 -14.36 9.66
CA VAL A 65 -8.86 -14.70 10.08
C VAL A 65 -8.89 -15.79 11.14
N TYR A 66 -7.81 -16.56 11.22
CA TYR A 66 -7.55 -17.47 12.32
C TYR A 66 -6.06 -17.51 12.65
N LYS A 67 -5.73 -17.85 13.90
CA LYS A 67 -4.34 -18.14 14.29
C LYS A 67 -4.08 -19.63 14.14
N ASP A 68 -3.00 -19.95 13.44
CA ASP A 68 -2.52 -21.34 13.40
C ASP A 68 -1.85 -21.72 14.73
N LYS A 69 -1.50 -23.01 14.88
CA LYS A 69 -0.87 -23.53 16.10
C LYS A 69 0.49 -22.86 16.43
N ARG A 70 1.14 -22.22 15.45
CA ARG A 70 2.41 -21.50 15.59
C ARG A 70 2.22 -20.03 15.92
N GLY A 71 0.96 -19.54 15.98
CA GLY A 71 0.62 -18.16 16.27
C GLY A 71 0.53 -17.24 15.06
N PHE A 72 0.73 -17.75 13.84
CA PHE A 72 0.59 -16.93 12.62
C PHE A 72 -0.89 -16.62 12.35
N VAL A 73 -1.15 -15.36 12.00
CA VAL A 73 -2.47 -14.92 11.55
C VAL A 73 -2.63 -15.26 10.08
N ILE A 74 -3.63 -16.06 9.77
CA ILE A 74 -3.94 -16.50 8.40
C ILE A 74 -5.28 -15.92 7.99
N ILE A 75 -5.33 -15.25 6.84
CA ILE A 75 -6.56 -14.73 6.26
C ILE A 75 -7.27 -15.88 5.54
N THR A 76 -8.53 -16.08 5.83
CA THR A 76 -9.37 -17.15 5.23
C THR A 76 -9.68 -16.84 3.76
N ARG A 77 -10.25 -17.82 3.05
CA ARG A 77 -10.70 -17.60 1.66
C ARG A 77 -11.71 -16.46 1.57
N THR A 78 -12.65 -16.40 2.51
CA THR A 78 -13.66 -15.33 2.59
C THR A 78 -13.01 -13.95 2.75
N GLY A 79 -11.97 -13.85 3.60
CA GLY A 79 -11.20 -12.63 3.76
C GLY A 79 -10.46 -12.23 2.48
N ILE A 80 -9.84 -13.19 1.78
CA ILE A 80 -9.19 -12.93 0.47
C ILE A 80 -10.23 -12.43 -0.56
N ASP A 81 -11.40 -13.04 -0.64
CA ASP A 81 -12.46 -12.65 -1.58
C ASP A 81 -12.98 -11.22 -1.27
N LYS A 82 -13.06 -10.82 0.01
CA LYS A 82 -13.37 -9.45 0.42
C LYS A 82 -12.31 -8.45 -0.06
N ILE A 83 -11.03 -8.77 0.10
CA ILE A 83 -9.91 -7.92 -0.39
C ILE A 83 -10.02 -7.76 -1.91
N VAL A 84 -10.20 -8.86 -2.65
CA VAL A 84 -10.36 -8.85 -4.11
C VAL A 84 -11.50 -7.92 -4.53
N SER A 85 -12.65 -8.04 -3.86
CA SER A 85 -13.83 -7.23 -4.16
C SER A 85 -13.64 -5.75 -3.81
N SER A 86 -13.06 -5.45 -2.63
CA SER A 86 -12.87 -4.07 -2.15
C SER A 86 -11.88 -3.27 -3.02
N MET A 87 -10.88 -3.94 -3.58
CA MET A 87 -9.85 -3.34 -4.44
C MET A 87 -10.09 -3.54 -5.94
N ASN A 88 -11.17 -4.23 -6.32
CA ASN A 88 -11.45 -4.61 -7.71
C ASN A 88 -10.24 -5.29 -8.38
N ILE A 89 -9.63 -6.26 -7.70
CA ILE A 89 -8.47 -7.00 -8.18
C ILE A 89 -8.91 -8.05 -9.20
N GLN A 90 -8.24 -8.08 -10.34
CA GLN A 90 -8.36 -9.16 -11.33
C GLN A 90 -7.19 -10.13 -11.14
N VAL A 91 -7.48 -11.44 -11.13
CA VAL A 91 -6.46 -12.48 -10.99
C VAL A 91 -6.51 -13.41 -12.18
N ALA A 92 -5.35 -13.57 -12.84
CA ALA A 92 -5.14 -14.52 -13.93
C ALA A 92 -4.17 -15.62 -13.49
N TYR A 93 -4.34 -16.83 -13.98
CA TYR A 93 -3.51 -17.99 -13.64
C TYR A 93 -2.86 -18.58 -14.89
N GLU A 94 -1.60 -18.99 -14.75
CA GLU A 94 -0.87 -19.74 -15.75
C GLU A 94 -0.24 -21.00 -15.13
N PRO A 95 -0.38 -22.17 -15.76
CA PRO A 95 0.32 -23.36 -15.32
C PRO A 95 1.82 -23.24 -15.62
N VAL A 96 2.65 -23.48 -14.61
CA VAL A 96 4.10 -23.57 -14.74
C VAL A 96 4.51 -25.05 -14.82
N THR A 97 3.92 -25.86 -13.95
CA THR A 97 4.09 -27.31 -13.92
C THR A 97 2.77 -27.96 -13.58
N MET A 98 2.37 -28.97 -14.33
CA MET A 98 1.16 -29.75 -14.07
C MET A 98 1.47 -31.24 -14.29
N THR A 99 1.96 -31.90 -13.25
CA THR A 99 2.09 -33.33 -13.19
C THR A 99 1.12 -33.91 -12.17
N LYS A 100 1.02 -35.23 -12.11
CA LYS A 100 0.19 -35.92 -11.12
C LYS A 100 0.69 -35.66 -9.68
N GLU A 101 2.01 -35.58 -9.51
CA GLU A 101 2.69 -35.46 -8.23
C GLU A 101 2.93 -34.00 -7.81
N TRP A 102 3.00 -33.09 -8.79
CA TRP A 102 3.39 -31.70 -8.53
C TRP A 102 2.69 -30.71 -9.47
N VAL A 103 1.99 -29.75 -8.88
CA VAL A 103 1.33 -28.66 -9.60
C VAL A 103 1.90 -27.33 -9.11
N VAL A 104 2.31 -26.48 -10.06
CA VAL A 104 2.73 -25.10 -9.80
C VAL A 104 1.94 -24.18 -10.71
N LEU A 105 1.22 -23.24 -10.12
CA LEU A 105 0.52 -22.18 -10.83
C LEU A 105 1.14 -20.82 -10.53
N ARG A 106 1.33 -20.03 -11.57
CA ARG A 106 1.62 -18.61 -11.48
C ARG A 106 0.30 -17.83 -11.44
N ALA A 107 0.13 -16.98 -10.44
CA ALA A 107 -0.98 -16.02 -10.39
C ALA A 107 -0.46 -14.61 -10.62
N THR A 108 -1.12 -13.86 -11.49
CA THR A 108 -0.89 -12.43 -11.72
C THR A 108 -2.13 -11.68 -11.28
N ALA A 109 -1.97 -10.76 -10.34
CA ALA A 109 -3.01 -9.85 -9.89
C ALA A 109 -2.81 -8.48 -10.49
N SER A 110 -3.89 -7.86 -10.95
CA SER A 110 -3.93 -6.51 -11.53
C SER A 110 -4.99 -5.69 -10.84
N MET A 111 -4.69 -4.43 -10.51
CA MET A 111 -5.65 -3.48 -9.99
C MET A 111 -5.39 -2.08 -10.54
N ARG A 112 -6.46 -1.28 -10.71
CA ARG A 112 -6.33 0.12 -11.07
C ARG A 112 -5.97 0.95 -9.84
N THR A 113 -5.01 1.88 -10.01
CA THR A 113 -4.56 2.81 -8.96
C THR A 113 -4.97 4.25 -9.23
N GLY A 114 -5.48 4.54 -10.44
CA GLY A 114 -5.92 5.85 -10.86
C GLY A 114 -6.79 5.81 -12.12
N PRO A 115 -7.20 6.99 -12.64
CA PRO A 115 -8.08 7.10 -13.81
C PRO A 115 -7.34 6.89 -15.14
N GLY A 116 -6.02 6.97 -15.17
CA GLY A 116 -5.21 6.82 -16.38
C GLY A 116 -5.15 5.39 -16.89
N GLU A 117 -4.90 5.22 -18.18
CA GLU A 117 -4.76 3.90 -18.80
C GLU A 117 -3.56 3.13 -18.24
N HIS A 118 -2.50 3.84 -17.87
CA HIS A 118 -1.26 3.28 -17.31
C HIS A 118 -1.27 3.16 -15.77
N ASP A 119 -2.31 3.63 -15.11
CA ASP A 119 -2.45 3.56 -13.65
C ASP A 119 -2.88 2.16 -13.22
N VAL A 120 -2.05 1.17 -13.51
CA VAL A 120 -2.27 -0.24 -13.17
C VAL A 120 -1.11 -0.76 -12.36
N ARG A 121 -1.39 -1.28 -11.17
CA ARG A 121 -0.43 -2.04 -10.36
C ARG A 121 -0.60 -3.52 -10.67
N ASN A 122 0.52 -4.18 -10.97
CA ASN A 122 0.57 -5.61 -11.23
C ASN A 122 1.49 -6.29 -10.21
N MET A 123 1.08 -7.43 -9.70
CA MET A 123 1.88 -8.30 -8.83
C MET A 123 1.78 -9.74 -9.28
N MET A 124 2.82 -10.52 -9.02
CA MET A 124 2.90 -11.92 -9.38
C MET A 124 3.31 -12.77 -8.19
N SER A 125 2.77 -13.97 -8.11
CA SER A 125 3.16 -14.98 -7.13
C SER A 125 2.91 -16.37 -7.62
N PHE A 126 3.44 -17.37 -6.91
CA PHE A 126 3.27 -18.78 -7.24
C PHE A 126 2.53 -19.51 -6.12
N GLY A 127 1.74 -20.50 -6.51
CA GLY A 127 1.17 -21.50 -5.62
C GLY A 127 1.59 -22.89 -6.09
N GLU A 128 2.00 -23.71 -5.16
CA GLU A 128 2.42 -25.07 -5.43
C GLU A 128 1.63 -26.06 -4.58
N ALA A 129 1.41 -27.24 -5.13
CA ALA A 129 0.78 -28.37 -4.45
C ALA A 129 1.46 -29.66 -4.88
N SER A 130 1.94 -30.43 -3.92
CA SER A 130 2.57 -31.73 -4.13
C SER A 130 2.11 -32.71 -3.05
N ASP A 131 2.36 -33.98 -3.25
CA ASP A 131 2.06 -35.00 -2.26
C ASP A 131 2.77 -34.77 -0.91
N ASP A 132 3.95 -34.12 -0.94
CA ASP A 132 4.73 -33.82 0.26
C ASP A 132 4.13 -32.66 1.08
N ASN A 133 3.43 -31.73 0.41
CA ASN A 133 2.89 -30.52 1.06
C ASN A 133 1.35 -30.50 1.17
N LEU A 134 0.67 -31.56 0.73
CA LEU A 134 -0.76 -31.77 0.89
C LEU A 134 -1.06 -32.86 1.92
N MET A 135 -2.11 -32.66 2.69
CA MET A 135 -2.53 -33.61 3.73
C MET A 135 -3.99 -34.06 3.51
N GLY A 136 -4.24 -35.30 3.84
CA GLY A 136 -5.60 -35.87 3.84
C GLY A 136 -6.33 -35.73 2.50
N GLY A 137 -7.58 -35.31 2.52
CA GLY A 137 -8.42 -35.17 1.34
C GLY A 137 -7.92 -34.12 0.32
N ALA A 138 -7.07 -33.18 0.73
CA ALA A 138 -6.51 -32.16 -0.16
C ALA A 138 -5.62 -32.75 -1.27
N LYS A 139 -5.03 -33.92 -1.05
CA LYS A 139 -4.23 -34.66 -2.05
C LYS A 139 -5.01 -35.01 -3.32
N LYS A 140 -6.33 -35.10 -3.23
CA LYS A 140 -7.21 -35.39 -4.36
C LYS A 140 -7.42 -34.18 -5.29
N PHE A 141 -7.05 -32.97 -4.85
CA PHE A 141 -7.33 -31.73 -5.53
C PHE A 141 -6.08 -30.83 -5.65
N PRO A 142 -4.96 -31.30 -6.20
CA PRO A 142 -3.70 -30.54 -6.20
C PRO A 142 -3.82 -29.22 -6.97
N VAL A 143 -4.53 -29.18 -8.10
CA VAL A 143 -4.75 -27.94 -8.88
C VAL A 143 -5.48 -26.89 -8.06
N ALA A 144 -6.60 -27.24 -7.42
CA ALA A 144 -7.37 -26.32 -6.59
C ALA A 144 -6.56 -25.82 -5.39
N MET A 145 -5.67 -26.65 -4.83
CA MET A 145 -4.80 -26.25 -3.73
C MET A 145 -3.67 -25.31 -4.20
N ALA A 146 -3.08 -25.55 -5.36
CA ALA A 146 -2.10 -24.65 -5.97
C ALA A 146 -2.72 -23.30 -6.30
N GLU A 147 -3.92 -23.29 -6.92
CA GLU A 147 -4.69 -22.07 -7.22
C GLU A 147 -4.99 -21.27 -5.95
N LYS A 148 -5.55 -21.91 -4.92
CA LYS A 148 -5.85 -21.27 -3.65
C LYS A 148 -4.60 -20.59 -3.04
N ARG A 149 -3.45 -21.29 -3.06
CA ARG A 149 -2.18 -20.77 -2.53
C ARG A 149 -1.65 -19.59 -3.37
N ALA A 150 -1.70 -19.73 -4.71
CA ALA A 150 -1.29 -18.67 -5.63
C ALA A 150 -2.13 -17.41 -5.44
N MET A 151 -3.46 -17.55 -5.40
CA MET A 151 -4.41 -16.46 -5.18
C MET A 151 -4.14 -15.73 -3.85
N SER A 152 -4.08 -16.47 -2.75
CA SER A 152 -3.87 -15.84 -1.43
C SER A 152 -2.56 -15.05 -1.41
N ARG A 153 -1.48 -15.60 -1.92
CA ARG A 153 -0.16 -14.93 -1.96
C ARG A 153 -0.17 -13.68 -2.82
N VAL A 154 -0.74 -13.73 -4.03
CA VAL A 154 -0.71 -12.58 -4.95
C VAL A 154 -1.64 -11.47 -4.49
N VAL A 155 -2.82 -11.80 -3.95
CA VAL A 155 -3.77 -10.82 -3.41
C VAL A 155 -3.19 -10.12 -2.20
N LEU A 156 -2.59 -10.85 -1.25
CA LEU A 156 -1.96 -10.23 -0.08
C LEU A 156 -0.75 -9.37 -0.44
N LYS A 157 0.02 -9.73 -1.50
CA LYS A 157 1.10 -8.89 -2.00
C LYS A 157 0.60 -7.58 -2.58
N ILE A 158 -0.39 -7.63 -3.49
CA ILE A 158 -0.90 -6.41 -4.14
C ILE A 158 -1.63 -5.49 -3.16
N ALA A 159 -2.25 -6.05 -2.12
CA ALA A 159 -2.93 -5.33 -1.05
C ALA A 159 -1.97 -4.78 0.03
N GLY A 160 -0.64 -5.03 -0.06
CA GLY A 160 0.35 -4.47 0.85
C GLY A 160 0.55 -5.24 2.16
N PHE A 161 0.00 -6.43 2.33
CA PHE A 161 0.17 -7.24 3.56
C PHE A 161 1.58 -7.84 3.69
N TYR A 162 2.37 -7.90 2.62
CA TYR A 162 3.74 -8.45 2.61
C TYR A 162 4.83 -7.37 2.70
N GLU A 163 4.48 -6.09 2.65
CA GLU A 163 5.42 -4.97 2.72
C GLU A 163 5.75 -4.56 4.18
N GLN A 164 5.42 -5.42 5.16
CA GLN A 164 5.49 -5.16 6.60
C GLN A 164 6.77 -5.73 7.24
#